data_17604c683b5c9efdeddcbbc0fd066a61
#
_entry.id   17604c683b5c9efdeddcbbc0fd066a61
#
_cell.length_a   1.000
_cell.length_b   1.000
_cell.length_c   1.000
_cell.angle_alpha   90.00
_cell.angle_beta   90.00
_cell.angle_gamma   90.00
#
_symmetry.space_group_name_H-M   'P 1'
#
loop_
_entity.id
_entity.type
_entity.pdbx_description
1 polymer ?
#
loop_
_entity_poly.entity_id
_entity_poly.type
_entity_poly.pdbx_seq_one_letter_code
_entity_poly.pdbx_strand_id
1 'polypeptide(L)'
;MKRLLGTLLLLLLVTASFGKGPKYIFYFIGDGMGPSHVLGTELFLGEQQDVIGRPQKLCFTQFPNTAFVTTFSASNGVTDSAASGTALSTGSKTSNGRIGMDSEGRHTYSIAKDAKDAGMAVGIATTVCINHATPSAFYAHDESRNNYSSIAKWMLTADYDFYAGGDAKCSNKEREELYDKAEKQGYTIARGYADYNVKADEAEKMMLYQKDIAEEIPYTIDRSDDDLTLAQITEAGIDFLYGKSKKGFFMMVEGGKIDYASHNDDAATMFQEVLDFNKAIEAAYEFYMKHKDETLIVVTADHETGGLVLGYSSAYKLNLKAIEKQKSSVVKMTDILVAEKKATWGRINALLEENMGTTADIKEEKDVKVTIDYNLAKKLSFEAMHKLNREALLSWASYNHSGTFVPLFAIGCGAEEFHGVIDNTDIPKIMRELKGFNQ
;
A
#
# COMPACT_ATOMS: atom_id res chain seq x y z
N MET A 1 -47.27 -56.21 -29.64
CA MET A 1 -47.44 -54.98 -28.84
C MET A 1 -46.05 -54.54 -28.40
N LYS A 2 -45.51 -53.61 -29.10
CA LYS A 2 -44.14 -53.10 -28.87
C LYS A 2 -44.22 -51.93 -27.90
N ARG A 3 -43.60 -52.05 -26.73
CA ARG A 3 -43.44 -50.94 -25.76
C ARG A 3 -42.23 -50.12 -26.24
N LEU A 4 -42.49 -48.93 -26.71
CA LEU A 4 -41.46 -47.89 -26.89
C LEU A 4 -41.11 -47.34 -25.51
N LEU A 5 -39.91 -47.66 -25.02
CA LEU A 5 -39.29 -46.92 -23.92
C LEU A 5 -38.70 -45.66 -24.51
N GLY A 6 -39.36 -44.56 -24.31
CA GLY A 6 -38.79 -43.26 -24.56
C GLY A 6 -37.83 -42.89 -23.46
N THR A 7 -36.53 -43.04 -23.72
CA THR A 7 -35.45 -42.51 -22.83
C THR A 7 -35.43 -41.00 -23.05
N LEU A 8 -36.04 -40.28 -22.11
CA LEU A 8 -35.92 -38.83 -22.05
C LEU A 8 -34.51 -38.50 -21.55
N LEU A 9 -33.61 -38.24 -22.46
CA LEU A 9 -32.28 -37.72 -22.13
C LEU A 9 -32.48 -36.26 -21.66
N LEU A 10 -32.58 -36.08 -20.36
CA LEU A 10 -32.51 -34.74 -19.75
C LEU A 10 -31.05 -34.25 -19.93
N LEU A 11 -30.77 -33.53 -21.01
CA LEU A 11 -29.58 -32.69 -21.10
C LEU A 11 -29.78 -31.59 -20.05
N LEU A 12 -29.19 -31.80 -18.90
CA LEU A 12 -28.84 -30.72 -18.00
C LEU A 12 -27.81 -29.87 -18.74
N LEU A 13 -28.31 -28.88 -19.48
CA LEU A 13 -27.54 -27.71 -19.82
C LEU A 13 -27.22 -27.03 -18.48
N VAL A 14 -26.10 -27.44 -17.86
CA VAL A 14 -25.39 -26.57 -16.96
C VAL A 14 -24.95 -25.41 -17.86
N THR A 15 -25.84 -24.43 -18.06
CA THR A 15 -25.40 -23.09 -18.40
C THR A 15 -24.57 -22.68 -17.19
N ALA A 16 -23.24 -22.89 -17.25
CA ALA A 16 -22.33 -22.11 -16.47
C ALA A 16 -22.78 -20.67 -16.77
N SER A 17 -23.53 -20.11 -15.84
CA SER A 17 -23.75 -18.67 -15.80
C SER A 17 -22.34 -18.14 -15.60
N PHE A 18 -21.65 -17.87 -16.72
CA PHE A 18 -20.55 -16.92 -16.68
C PHE A 18 -21.22 -15.63 -16.25
N GLY A 19 -21.29 -15.42 -14.94
CA GLY A 19 -21.70 -14.17 -14.35
C GLY A 19 -20.88 -13.10 -15.05
N LYS A 20 -21.51 -12.01 -15.41
CA LYS A 20 -20.76 -10.85 -15.92
C LYS A 20 -19.62 -10.63 -14.96
N GLY A 21 -18.37 -10.68 -15.43
CA GLY A 21 -17.21 -10.47 -14.57
C GLY A 21 -17.32 -9.16 -13.78
N PRO A 22 -16.49 -8.95 -12.76
CA PRO A 22 -16.63 -7.84 -11.82
C PRO A 22 -16.68 -6.50 -12.55
N LYS A 23 -17.68 -5.68 -12.23
CA LYS A 23 -17.83 -4.33 -12.77
C LYS A 23 -16.94 -3.34 -12.05
N TYR A 24 -16.71 -3.57 -10.78
CA TYR A 24 -15.86 -2.77 -9.92
C TYR A 24 -14.73 -3.63 -9.37
N ILE A 25 -13.50 -3.20 -9.58
CA ILE A 25 -12.31 -3.93 -9.14
C ILE A 25 -11.48 -3.01 -8.25
N PHE A 26 -11.28 -3.44 -7.02
CA PHE A 26 -10.33 -2.84 -6.10
C PHE A 26 -9.12 -3.76 -5.95
N TYR A 27 -7.94 -3.21 -6.13
CA TYR A 27 -6.68 -3.92 -5.98
C TYR A 27 -5.81 -3.20 -4.96
N PHE A 28 -5.79 -3.72 -3.76
CA PHE A 28 -5.02 -3.18 -2.64
C PHE A 28 -3.65 -3.85 -2.55
N ILE A 29 -2.59 -3.05 -2.44
CA ILE A 29 -1.22 -3.51 -2.30
C ILE A 29 -0.62 -2.84 -1.06
N GLY A 30 -0.34 -3.62 -0.01
CA GLY A 30 0.44 -3.17 1.14
C GLY A 30 1.92 -3.38 0.86
N ASP A 31 2.63 -2.32 0.48
CA ASP A 31 4.06 -2.39 0.17
C ASP A 31 4.83 -2.90 1.40
N GLY A 32 5.60 -3.97 1.23
CA GLY A 32 6.36 -4.60 2.31
C GLY A 32 5.56 -5.41 3.32
N MET A 33 4.24 -5.57 3.15
CA MET A 33 3.32 -6.17 4.13
C MET A 33 3.37 -7.69 4.14
N GLY A 34 4.28 -8.28 4.92
CA GLY A 34 4.33 -9.72 5.15
C GLY A 34 3.32 -10.24 6.19
N PRO A 35 3.26 -11.57 6.38
CA PRO A 35 2.32 -12.20 7.33
C PRO A 35 2.48 -11.73 8.78
N SER A 36 3.71 -11.47 9.22
CA SER A 36 3.97 -10.96 10.57
C SER A 36 3.49 -9.52 10.77
N HIS A 37 3.49 -8.70 9.72
CA HIS A 37 2.94 -7.34 9.75
C HIS A 37 1.44 -7.38 10.00
N VAL A 38 0.72 -8.23 9.27
CA VAL A 38 -0.74 -8.41 9.42
C VAL A 38 -1.08 -8.95 10.81
N LEU A 39 -0.51 -10.10 11.19
CA LEU A 39 -0.82 -10.73 12.48
C LEU A 39 -0.35 -9.85 13.66
N GLY A 40 0.82 -9.21 13.54
CA GLY A 40 1.34 -8.31 14.57
C GLY A 40 0.40 -7.13 14.81
N THR A 41 -0.18 -6.56 13.76
CA THR A 41 -1.17 -5.47 13.86
C THR A 41 -2.46 -5.96 14.54
N GLU A 42 -2.98 -7.14 14.21
CA GLU A 42 -4.15 -7.72 14.88
C GLU A 42 -3.91 -7.96 16.37
N LEU A 43 -2.72 -8.45 16.74
CA LEU A 43 -2.32 -8.65 18.14
C LEU A 43 -2.15 -7.33 18.88
N PHE A 44 -1.56 -6.32 18.22
CA PHE A 44 -1.43 -4.97 18.75
C PHE A 44 -2.80 -4.36 19.08
N LEU A 45 -3.76 -4.44 18.17
CA LEU A 45 -5.14 -4.01 18.42
C LEU A 45 -5.78 -4.75 19.59
N GLY A 46 -5.54 -6.06 19.70
CA GLY A 46 -6.06 -6.87 20.80
C GLY A 46 -5.51 -6.39 22.16
N GLU A 47 -4.21 -6.10 22.23
CA GLU A 47 -3.60 -5.61 23.47
C GLU A 47 -4.05 -4.19 23.83
N GLN A 48 -4.32 -3.32 22.85
CA GLN A 48 -4.92 -2.00 23.09
C GLN A 48 -6.30 -2.10 23.76
N GLN A 49 -7.03 -3.18 23.51
CA GLN A 49 -8.34 -3.46 24.13
C GLN A 49 -8.22 -4.31 25.40
N ASP A 50 -7.05 -4.45 25.99
CA ASP A 50 -6.75 -5.30 27.15
C ASP A 50 -7.02 -6.81 26.92
N VAL A 51 -7.01 -7.26 25.67
CA VAL A 51 -7.23 -8.65 25.29
C VAL A 51 -5.88 -9.29 24.91
N ILE A 52 -5.11 -9.66 25.91
CA ILE A 52 -3.75 -10.22 25.72
C ILE A 52 -3.82 -11.55 24.95
N GLY A 53 -2.98 -11.66 23.90
CA GLY A 53 -2.79 -12.88 23.13
C GLY A 53 -3.98 -13.28 22.23
N ARG A 54 -4.96 -12.41 22.04
CA ARG A 54 -6.04 -12.60 21.08
C ARG A 54 -6.02 -11.52 20.01
N PRO A 55 -5.84 -11.88 18.73
CA PRO A 55 -5.86 -10.92 17.65
C PRO A 55 -7.25 -10.29 17.49
N GLN A 56 -7.30 -8.98 17.36
CA GLN A 56 -8.47 -8.25 16.89
C GLN A 56 -8.42 -8.21 15.36
N LYS A 57 -9.39 -8.83 14.70
CA LYS A 57 -9.39 -9.04 13.25
C LYS A 57 -9.46 -7.73 12.48
N LEU A 58 -8.58 -7.59 11.49
CA LEU A 58 -8.68 -6.57 10.44
C LEU A 58 -9.82 -6.93 9.47
N CYS A 59 -10.36 -5.94 8.77
CA CYS A 59 -11.45 -6.14 7.81
C CYS A 59 -11.07 -7.19 6.77
N PHE A 60 -9.94 -7.02 6.12
CA PHE A 60 -9.52 -7.87 5.01
C PHE A 60 -9.11 -9.29 5.43
N THR A 61 -8.66 -9.51 6.66
CA THR A 61 -8.33 -10.86 7.14
C THR A 61 -9.59 -11.74 7.38
N GLN A 62 -10.76 -11.14 7.29
CA GLN A 62 -12.05 -11.86 7.36
C GLN A 62 -12.60 -12.21 5.97
N PHE A 63 -11.91 -11.87 4.89
CA PHE A 63 -12.33 -12.24 3.54
C PHE A 63 -12.21 -13.74 3.34
N PRO A 64 -13.18 -14.37 2.65
CA PRO A 64 -13.31 -15.82 2.63
C PRO A 64 -12.26 -16.55 1.79
N ASN A 65 -11.63 -15.88 0.82
CA ASN A 65 -10.67 -16.49 -0.08
C ASN A 65 -9.27 -15.98 0.23
N THR A 66 -8.32 -16.92 0.38
CA THR A 66 -6.94 -16.61 0.78
C THR A 66 -5.94 -17.42 -0.02
N ALA A 67 -4.78 -16.82 -0.29
CA ALA A 67 -3.65 -17.50 -0.91
C ALA A 67 -2.33 -17.06 -0.27
N PHE A 68 -1.29 -17.85 -0.48
CA PHE A 68 0.11 -17.45 -0.33
C PHE A 68 0.68 -17.09 -1.70
N VAL A 69 1.39 -15.97 -1.77
CA VAL A 69 1.92 -15.45 -3.03
C VAL A 69 3.43 -15.45 -3.02
N THR A 70 4.06 -16.01 -4.07
CA THR A 70 5.50 -15.88 -4.32
C THR A 70 5.80 -14.57 -5.03
N THR A 71 6.91 -13.91 -4.66
CA THR A 71 7.21 -12.55 -5.09
C THR A 71 8.55 -12.39 -5.81
N PHE A 72 9.32 -13.44 -6.00
CA PHE A 72 10.63 -13.40 -6.65
C PHE A 72 10.61 -12.65 -7.99
N SER A 73 11.70 -11.94 -8.31
CA SER A 73 11.87 -11.27 -9.60
C SER A 73 12.56 -12.17 -10.65
N ALA A 74 12.63 -11.72 -11.89
CA ALA A 74 13.39 -12.42 -12.92
C ALA A 74 14.90 -12.44 -12.63
N SER A 75 15.40 -11.54 -11.81
CA SER A 75 16.83 -11.41 -11.50
C SER A 75 17.25 -11.97 -10.15
N ASN A 76 16.31 -12.18 -9.20
CA ASN A 76 16.66 -12.59 -7.84
C ASN A 76 15.48 -13.23 -7.08
N GLY A 77 15.79 -14.06 -6.07
CA GLY A 77 14.81 -14.61 -5.11
C GLY A 77 14.19 -13.56 -4.20
N VAL A 78 14.83 -12.39 -4.05
CA VAL A 78 14.30 -11.23 -3.34
C VAL A 78 14.02 -10.11 -4.34
N THR A 79 12.76 -9.71 -4.43
CA THR A 79 12.30 -8.67 -5.36
C THR A 79 12.46 -7.27 -4.77
N ASP A 80 12.44 -6.25 -5.63
CA ASP A 80 12.12 -4.88 -5.24
C ASP A 80 10.69 -4.52 -5.69
N SER A 81 10.18 -3.37 -5.22
CA SER A 81 8.81 -2.93 -5.55
C SER A 81 8.59 -2.69 -7.06
N ALA A 82 9.66 -2.33 -7.82
CA ALA A 82 9.54 -2.12 -9.26
C ALA A 82 9.25 -3.44 -10.01
N ALA A 83 10.04 -4.48 -9.71
CA ALA A 83 9.85 -5.79 -10.34
C ALA A 83 8.57 -6.47 -9.86
N SER A 84 8.25 -6.39 -8.56
CA SER A 84 7.03 -6.97 -8.04
C SER A 84 5.79 -6.20 -8.48
N GLY A 85 5.80 -4.87 -8.44
CA GLY A 85 4.72 -4.04 -8.97
C GLY A 85 4.45 -4.32 -10.45
N THR A 86 5.52 -4.52 -11.25
CA THR A 86 5.40 -4.95 -12.65
C THR A 86 4.74 -6.32 -12.77
N ALA A 87 5.14 -7.30 -11.94
CA ALA A 87 4.51 -8.62 -11.93
C ALA A 87 3.02 -8.56 -11.54
N LEU A 88 2.69 -7.81 -10.48
CA LEU A 88 1.33 -7.59 -9.97
C LEU A 88 0.43 -6.83 -10.95
N SER A 89 0.99 -5.94 -11.75
CA SER A 89 0.21 -5.14 -12.70
C SER A 89 0.08 -5.80 -14.08
N THR A 90 1.15 -6.46 -14.57
CA THR A 90 1.21 -6.94 -15.95
C THR A 90 1.07 -8.45 -16.11
N GLY A 91 1.38 -9.23 -15.07
CA GLY A 91 1.50 -10.68 -15.14
C GLY A 91 2.82 -11.17 -15.74
N SER A 92 3.85 -10.31 -15.79
CA SER A 92 5.17 -10.62 -16.33
C SER A 92 6.26 -10.37 -15.32
N LYS A 93 7.19 -11.30 -15.16
CA LYS A 93 8.40 -11.08 -14.34
C LYS A 93 9.37 -10.15 -15.05
N THR A 94 10.05 -9.31 -14.28
CA THR A 94 11.14 -8.44 -14.73
C THR A 94 12.30 -8.43 -13.74
N SER A 95 13.40 -7.79 -14.10
CA SER A 95 14.55 -7.60 -13.22
C SER A 95 14.27 -6.49 -12.20
N ASN A 96 14.86 -6.60 -11.01
CA ASN A 96 14.79 -5.55 -9.99
C ASN A 96 15.15 -4.17 -10.57
N GLY A 97 14.40 -3.15 -10.16
CA GLY A 97 14.55 -1.76 -10.61
C GLY A 97 13.78 -1.41 -11.88
N ARG A 98 13.25 -2.35 -12.64
CA ARG A 98 12.56 -2.13 -13.92
C ARG A 98 11.06 -2.01 -13.74
N ILE A 99 10.41 -1.09 -14.46
CA ILE A 99 8.98 -0.77 -14.35
C ILE A 99 8.28 -1.04 -15.68
N GLY A 100 7.17 -1.81 -15.66
CA GLY A 100 6.28 -2.00 -16.80
C GLY A 100 6.94 -2.62 -18.05
N MET A 101 8.03 -3.36 -17.86
CA MET A 101 8.78 -4.01 -18.91
C MET A 101 9.05 -5.46 -18.53
N ASP A 102 9.15 -6.35 -19.48
CA ASP A 102 9.54 -7.74 -19.24
C ASP A 102 11.06 -7.91 -19.04
N SER A 103 11.50 -9.13 -18.82
CA SER A 103 12.93 -9.44 -18.62
C SER A 103 13.81 -9.12 -19.83
N GLU A 104 13.25 -9.04 -21.02
CA GLU A 104 13.93 -8.70 -22.27
C GLU A 104 13.92 -7.18 -22.58
N GLY A 105 13.29 -6.36 -21.70
CA GLY A 105 13.19 -4.92 -21.87
C GLY A 105 12.08 -4.47 -22.80
N ARG A 106 11.09 -5.32 -23.12
CA ARG A 106 9.93 -4.96 -23.92
C ARG A 106 8.83 -4.41 -23.00
N HIS A 107 8.12 -3.37 -23.44
CA HIS A 107 6.97 -2.84 -22.70
C HIS A 107 5.91 -3.91 -22.51
N THR A 108 5.40 -4.04 -21.29
CA THR A 108 4.26 -4.88 -20.93
C THR A 108 3.15 -4.01 -20.37
N TYR A 109 1.90 -4.32 -20.70
CA TYR A 109 0.78 -3.47 -20.30
C TYR A 109 0.09 -4.01 -19.06
N SER A 110 -0.32 -3.09 -18.19
CA SER A 110 -0.96 -3.41 -16.92
C SER A 110 -2.43 -3.73 -17.06
N ILE A 111 -2.99 -4.41 -16.05
CA ILE A 111 -4.44 -4.62 -15.91
C ILE A 111 -5.22 -3.30 -15.84
N ALA A 112 -4.60 -2.22 -15.33
CA ALA A 112 -5.18 -0.88 -15.32
C ALA A 112 -5.33 -0.33 -16.75
N LYS A 113 -4.33 -0.56 -17.61
CA LYS A 113 -4.42 -0.21 -19.04
C LYS A 113 -5.49 -1.02 -19.76
N ASP A 114 -5.58 -2.32 -19.49
CA ASP A 114 -6.63 -3.17 -20.06
C ASP A 114 -8.02 -2.68 -19.65
N ALA A 115 -8.20 -2.28 -18.38
CA ALA A 115 -9.44 -1.70 -17.88
C ALA A 115 -9.79 -0.38 -18.62
N LYS A 116 -8.80 0.52 -18.80
CA LYS A 116 -8.98 1.77 -19.57
C LYS A 116 -9.38 1.49 -21.01
N ASP A 117 -8.70 0.56 -21.68
CA ASP A 117 -8.99 0.17 -23.08
C ASP A 117 -10.36 -0.48 -23.24
N ALA A 118 -10.83 -1.20 -22.22
CA ALA A 118 -12.19 -1.73 -22.17
C ALA A 118 -13.26 -0.66 -21.87
N GLY A 119 -12.84 0.60 -21.65
CA GLY A 119 -13.72 1.74 -21.37
C GLY A 119 -14.18 1.81 -19.91
N MET A 120 -13.49 1.18 -18.96
CA MET A 120 -13.68 1.40 -17.52
C MET A 120 -13.02 2.71 -17.11
N ALA A 121 -13.53 3.33 -16.04
CA ALA A 121 -12.77 4.38 -15.35
C ALA A 121 -11.62 3.77 -14.56
N VAL A 122 -10.50 4.49 -14.45
CA VAL A 122 -9.29 3.97 -13.78
C VAL A 122 -8.74 4.96 -12.77
N GLY A 123 -8.44 4.46 -11.57
CA GLY A 123 -7.80 5.21 -10.50
C GLY A 123 -6.54 4.52 -9.96
N ILE A 124 -5.53 5.33 -9.65
CA ILE A 124 -4.29 4.91 -8.99
C ILE A 124 -4.08 5.78 -7.76
N ALA A 125 -3.93 5.16 -6.61
CA ALA A 125 -3.79 5.84 -5.32
C ALA A 125 -2.67 5.24 -4.47
N THR A 126 -1.98 6.07 -3.68
CA THR A 126 -0.85 5.64 -2.85
C THR A 126 -0.62 6.59 -1.66
N THR A 127 0.12 6.15 -0.65
CA THR A 127 0.61 7.02 0.44
C THR A 127 2.02 7.56 0.21
N VAL A 128 2.72 7.10 -0.84
CA VAL A 128 4.04 7.60 -1.26
C VAL A 128 3.92 8.52 -2.47
N CYS A 129 5.02 8.93 -3.11
CA CYS A 129 4.94 9.74 -4.31
C CYS A 129 4.22 8.97 -5.43
N ILE A 130 3.36 9.67 -6.16
CA ILE A 130 2.53 9.03 -7.20
C ILE A 130 3.35 8.33 -8.26
N ASN A 131 4.59 8.73 -8.48
CA ASN A 131 5.55 8.11 -9.39
C ASN A 131 6.57 7.21 -8.68
N HIS A 132 6.26 6.70 -7.47
CA HIS A 132 6.99 5.59 -6.85
C HIS A 132 6.83 4.30 -7.68
N ALA A 133 7.69 3.34 -7.42
CA ALA A 133 7.80 2.13 -8.24
C ALA A 133 6.49 1.35 -8.38
N THR A 134 5.79 1.08 -7.27
CA THR A 134 4.58 0.27 -7.26
C THR A 134 3.41 0.90 -8.02
N PRO A 135 2.98 2.17 -7.74
CA PRO A 135 1.92 2.79 -8.51
C PRO A 135 2.32 2.99 -9.97
N SER A 136 3.60 3.30 -10.25
CA SER A 136 4.10 3.51 -11.61
C SER A 136 4.01 2.26 -12.49
N ALA A 137 4.14 1.08 -11.92
CA ALA A 137 4.03 -0.17 -12.66
C ALA A 137 2.64 -0.37 -13.31
N PHE A 138 1.64 0.38 -12.87
CA PHE A 138 0.29 0.35 -13.44
C PHE A 138 0.11 1.29 -14.65
N TYR A 139 1.04 2.24 -14.89
CA TYR A 139 0.89 3.23 -15.96
C TYR A 139 2.17 3.57 -16.74
N ALA A 140 3.35 3.19 -16.24
CA ALA A 140 4.64 3.60 -16.82
C ALA A 140 5.48 2.44 -17.32
N HIS A 141 6.45 2.78 -18.19
CA HIS A 141 7.50 1.89 -18.67
C HIS A 141 8.84 2.59 -18.54
N ASP A 142 9.76 2.03 -17.75
CA ASP A 142 11.10 2.60 -17.57
C ASP A 142 12.11 1.51 -17.17
N GLU A 143 13.34 1.63 -17.67
CA GLU A 143 14.45 0.73 -17.33
C GLU A 143 14.88 0.88 -15.85
N SER A 144 14.57 2.00 -15.20
CA SER A 144 14.98 2.27 -13.84
C SER A 144 13.92 3.03 -13.04
N ARG A 145 13.50 2.47 -11.91
CA ARG A 145 12.62 3.12 -10.94
C ARG A 145 13.14 4.48 -10.42
N ASN A 146 14.42 4.76 -10.60
CA ASN A 146 15.04 6.01 -10.17
C ASN A 146 14.84 7.15 -11.19
N ASN A 147 14.31 6.87 -12.37
CA ASN A 147 14.05 7.87 -13.41
C ASN A 147 12.70 8.60 -13.14
N TYR A 148 12.53 9.12 -11.93
CA TYR A 148 11.28 9.72 -11.46
C TYR A 148 10.67 10.73 -12.42
N SER A 149 11.48 11.65 -12.98
CA SER A 149 11.00 12.66 -13.95
C SER A 149 10.48 12.05 -15.26
N SER A 150 11.07 10.94 -15.72
CA SER A 150 10.58 10.19 -16.89
C SER A 150 9.27 9.49 -16.56
N ILE A 151 9.22 8.80 -15.41
CA ILE A 151 8.09 8.04 -14.94
C ILE A 151 6.86 8.93 -14.76
N ALA A 152 7.02 10.12 -14.16
CA ALA A 152 5.91 11.06 -13.94
C ALA A 152 5.18 11.45 -15.24
N LYS A 153 5.88 11.53 -16.36
CA LYS A 153 5.28 11.90 -17.66
C LYS A 153 4.34 10.83 -18.21
N TRP A 154 4.52 9.57 -17.81
CA TRP A 154 3.66 8.48 -18.24
C TRP A 154 2.23 8.60 -17.70
N MET A 155 2.00 9.31 -16.57
CA MET A 155 0.66 9.59 -16.06
C MET A 155 -0.23 10.24 -17.13
N LEU A 156 0.33 11.24 -17.85
CA LEU A 156 -0.37 11.94 -18.93
C LEU A 156 -0.59 11.07 -20.16
N THR A 157 0.32 10.13 -20.42
CA THR A 157 0.19 9.17 -21.53
C THR A 157 -0.84 8.09 -21.22
N ALA A 158 -0.89 7.60 -19.99
CA ALA A 158 -1.87 6.61 -19.53
C ALA A 158 -3.29 7.19 -19.49
N ASP A 159 -3.40 8.48 -19.22
CA ASP A 159 -4.65 9.25 -19.27
C ASP A 159 -5.77 8.64 -18.40
N TYR A 160 -5.41 8.20 -17.18
CA TYR A 160 -6.39 7.64 -16.24
C TYR A 160 -7.25 8.73 -15.61
N ASP A 161 -8.35 8.34 -15.01
CA ASP A 161 -9.39 9.29 -14.57
C ASP A 161 -9.09 9.88 -13.18
N PHE A 162 -8.34 9.14 -12.34
CA PHE A 162 -8.03 9.54 -10.97
C PHE A 162 -6.61 9.15 -10.56
N TYR A 163 -5.83 10.11 -10.07
CA TYR A 163 -4.56 9.89 -9.40
C TYR A 163 -4.59 10.52 -8.01
N ALA A 164 -4.08 9.85 -6.99
CA ALA A 164 -4.02 10.40 -5.65
C ALA A 164 -2.81 9.91 -4.85
N GLY A 165 -2.26 10.77 -3.98
CA GLY A 165 -1.15 10.41 -3.11
C GLY A 165 -0.22 11.57 -2.77
N GLY A 166 1.08 11.28 -2.62
CA GLY A 166 2.13 12.28 -2.59
C GLY A 166 2.39 12.86 -3.98
N ASP A 167 2.90 14.08 -4.03
CA ASP A 167 3.29 14.74 -5.27
C ASP A 167 4.33 13.93 -6.05
N ALA A 168 4.40 14.16 -7.35
CA ALA A 168 5.44 13.55 -8.17
C ALA A 168 6.84 13.98 -7.69
N LYS A 169 7.68 13.00 -7.46
CA LYS A 169 9.10 13.20 -7.10
C LYS A 169 9.86 13.65 -8.34
N CYS A 170 10.17 14.93 -8.40
CA CYS A 170 10.93 15.60 -9.46
C CYS A 170 11.30 17.02 -9.00
N SER A 171 12.04 17.76 -9.80
CA SER A 171 12.30 19.18 -9.49
C SER A 171 11.00 19.99 -9.51
N ASN A 172 10.97 21.12 -8.76
CA ASN A 172 9.81 22.01 -8.74
C ASN A 172 9.40 22.46 -10.13
N LYS A 173 10.36 22.80 -10.98
CA LYS A 173 10.12 23.20 -12.37
C LYS A 173 9.44 22.08 -13.19
N GLU A 174 9.93 20.83 -13.08
CA GLU A 174 9.34 19.71 -13.79
C GLU A 174 7.93 19.39 -13.29
N ARG A 175 7.68 19.58 -11.99
CA ARG A 175 6.36 19.40 -11.37
C ARG A 175 5.38 20.46 -11.88
N GLU A 176 5.77 21.73 -11.93
CA GLU A 176 4.96 22.80 -12.52
C GLU A 176 4.63 22.50 -13.99
N GLU A 177 5.62 22.12 -14.79
CA GLU A 177 5.40 21.75 -16.19
C GLU A 177 4.50 20.53 -16.36
N LEU A 178 4.57 19.56 -15.45
CA LEU A 178 3.71 18.38 -15.45
C LEU A 178 2.25 18.78 -15.14
N TYR A 179 2.04 19.61 -14.14
CA TYR A 179 0.70 20.05 -13.73
C TYR A 179 0.05 20.96 -14.78
N ASP A 180 0.79 21.89 -15.35
CA ASP A 180 0.33 22.72 -16.47
C ASP A 180 -0.16 21.87 -17.67
N LYS A 181 0.53 20.76 -17.95
CA LYS A 181 0.12 19.83 -19.00
C LYS A 181 -1.08 19.00 -18.59
N ALA A 182 -1.15 18.56 -17.34
CA ALA A 182 -2.28 17.83 -16.80
C ALA A 182 -3.56 18.66 -16.89
N GLU A 183 -3.54 19.92 -16.47
CA GLU A 183 -4.68 20.82 -16.56
C GLU A 183 -5.14 21.03 -18.00
N LYS A 184 -4.21 21.17 -18.97
CA LYS A 184 -4.53 21.25 -20.40
C LYS A 184 -5.14 19.96 -20.97
N GLN A 185 -4.96 18.82 -20.30
CA GLN A 185 -5.57 17.53 -20.62
C GLN A 185 -6.87 17.26 -19.85
N GLY A 186 -7.40 18.25 -19.13
CA GLY A 186 -8.66 18.17 -18.40
C GLY A 186 -8.54 17.63 -16.97
N TYR A 187 -7.33 17.56 -16.42
CA TYR A 187 -7.17 17.24 -15.01
C TYR A 187 -7.44 18.45 -14.12
N THR A 188 -8.20 18.26 -13.08
CA THR A 188 -8.33 19.18 -11.95
C THR A 188 -7.38 18.73 -10.85
N ILE A 189 -6.55 19.65 -10.34
CA ILE A 189 -5.63 19.37 -9.23
C ILE A 189 -6.29 19.86 -7.94
N ALA A 190 -6.52 18.94 -7.01
CA ALA A 190 -7.01 19.21 -5.67
C ALA A 190 -5.91 18.96 -4.62
N ARG A 191 -5.87 19.83 -3.59
CA ARG A 191 -4.89 19.74 -2.51
C ARG A 191 -5.57 19.61 -1.16
N GLY A 192 -5.49 18.39 -0.60
CA GLY A 192 -6.21 18.00 0.60
C GLY A 192 -7.68 17.68 0.33
N TYR A 193 -8.30 17.00 1.29
CA TYR A 193 -9.67 16.47 1.13
C TYR A 193 -10.74 17.57 1.03
N ALA A 194 -10.53 18.69 1.72
CA ALA A 194 -11.46 19.82 1.65
C ALA A 194 -11.51 20.47 0.26
N ASP A 195 -10.35 20.62 -0.40
CA ASP A 195 -10.26 21.17 -1.76
C ASP A 195 -10.84 20.19 -2.80
N TYR A 196 -10.61 18.88 -2.59
CA TYR A 196 -11.26 17.85 -3.40
C TYR A 196 -12.78 17.98 -3.38
N ASN A 197 -13.38 18.08 -2.20
CA ASN A 197 -14.84 18.19 -2.05
C ASN A 197 -15.44 19.41 -2.76
N VAL A 198 -14.66 20.47 -2.94
CA VAL A 198 -15.12 21.68 -3.68
C VAL A 198 -15.03 21.48 -5.19
N LYS A 199 -14.03 20.73 -5.67
CA LYS A 199 -13.68 20.65 -7.09
C LYS A 199 -14.21 19.41 -7.80
N ALA A 200 -14.55 18.34 -7.07
CA ALA A 200 -14.79 17.02 -7.63
C ALA A 200 -15.98 16.97 -8.60
N ASP A 201 -17.07 17.67 -8.29
CA ASP A 201 -18.30 17.64 -9.10
C ASP A 201 -18.12 18.21 -10.52
N GLU A 202 -17.22 19.18 -10.69
CA GLU A 202 -16.96 19.85 -11.97
C GLU A 202 -15.76 19.22 -12.72
N ALA A 203 -15.02 18.33 -12.09
CA ALA A 203 -13.80 17.78 -12.65
C ALA A 203 -14.06 16.67 -13.67
N GLU A 204 -13.41 16.76 -14.83
CA GLU A 204 -13.39 15.67 -15.83
C GLU A 204 -12.47 14.53 -15.39
N LYS A 205 -11.26 14.87 -14.95
CA LYS A 205 -10.26 13.99 -14.36
C LYS A 205 -9.68 14.63 -13.13
N MET A 206 -9.18 13.85 -12.19
CA MET A 206 -8.75 14.33 -10.89
C MET A 206 -7.32 13.90 -10.55
N MET A 207 -6.52 14.84 -10.03
CA MET A 207 -5.30 14.57 -9.29
C MET A 207 -5.45 15.11 -7.86
N LEU A 208 -5.55 14.22 -6.88
CA LEU A 208 -5.69 14.58 -5.47
C LEU A 208 -4.36 14.39 -4.74
N TYR A 209 -3.75 15.47 -4.31
CA TYR A 209 -2.49 15.46 -3.59
C TYR A 209 -2.64 15.99 -2.17
N GLN A 210 -1.62 15.74 -1.34
CA GLN A 210 -1.50 16.33 -0.01
C GLN A 210 -1.66 17.87 -0.08
N LYS A 211 -2.16 18.48 1.01
CA LYS A 211 -2.42 19.92 1.10
C LYS A 211 -1.21 20.77 0.74
N ASP A 212 -0.08 20.48 1.34
CA ASP A 212 1.20 21.07 0.99
C ASP A 212 1.92 20.21 -0.05
N ILE A 213 2.82 20.82 -0.83
CA ILE A 213 3.64 20.07 -1.77
C ILE A 213 4.57 19.16 -1.00
N ALA A 214 4.30 17.87 -1.07
CA ALA A 214 5.06 16.82 -0.40
C ALA A 214 5.10 15.54 -1.25
N GLU A 215 6.27 14.95 -1.35
CA GLU A 215 6.46 13.69 -2.12
C GLU A 215 5.77 12.49 -1.43
N GLU A 216 5.34 12.63 -0.20
CA GLU A 216 4.72 11.56 0.60
C GLU A 216 3.62 12.12 1.48
N ILE A 217 2.62 11.29 1.78
CA ILE A 217 1.70 11.57 2.88
C ILE A 217 2.44 11.30 4.20
N PRO A 218 2.33 12.14 5.23
CA PRO A 218 2.98 11.88 6.50
C PRO A 218 2.59 10.51 7.08
N TYR A 219 3.49 9.89 7.86
CA TYR A 219 3.13 8.67 8.59
C TYR A 219 1.89 8.88 9.44
N THR A 220 1.06 7.87 9.54
CA THR A 220 -0.20 7.91 10.32
C THR A 220 0.02 8.41 11.75
N ILE A 221 1.11 7.99 12.39
CA ILE A 221 1.49 8.42 13.74
C ILE A 221 1.91 9.90 13.82
N ASP A 222 2.30 10.51 12.70
CA ASP A 222 2.81 11.89 12.61
C ASP A 222 1.81 12.88 12.01
N ARG A 223 0.67 12.39 11.50
CA ARG A 223 -0.34 13.21 10.80
C ARG A 223 -0.99 14.24 11.70
N SER A 224 -1.31 15.38 11.11
CA SER A 224 -2.26 16.35 11.62
C SER A 224 -3.66 16.08 11.05
N ASP A 225 -4.68 16.74 11.59
CA ASP A 225 -6.08 16.60 11.12
C ASP A 225 -6.30 17.09 9.67
N ASP A 226 -5.39 17.92 9.16
CA ASP A 226 -5.44 18.46 7.79
C ASP A 226 -4.78 17.55 6.75
N ASP A 227 -4.04 16.53 7.18
CA ASP A 227 -3.33 15.61 6.30
C ASP A 227 -4.28 14.55 5.72
N LEU A 228 -4.08 14.21 4.44
CA LEU A 228 -4.82 13.13 3.80
C LEU A 228 -4.57 11.79 4.48
N THR A 229 -5.61 10.99 4.60
CA THR A 229 -5.53 9.57 4.96
C THR A 229 -5.76 8.70 3.74
N LEU A 230 -5.26 7.45 3.77
CA LEU A 230 -5.51 6.53 2.67
C LEU A 230 -7.01 6.18 2.54
N ALA A 231 -7.74 6.18 3.66
CA ALA A 231 -9.20 6.02 3.65
C ALA A 231 -9.88 7.16 2.89
N GLN A 232 -9.57 8.43 3.18
CA GLN A 232 -10.11 9.59 2.46
C GLN A 232 -9.77 9.56 0.97
N ILE A 233 -8.54 9.17 0.61
CA ILE A 233 -8.13 8.99 -0.78
C ILE A 233 -8.96 7.91 -1.47
N THR A 234 -9.20 6.80 -0.77
CA THR A 234 -9.99 5.68 -1.30
C THR A 234 -11.46 6.08 -1.48
N GLU A 235 -12.06 6.75 -0.49
CA GLU A 235 -13.42 7.30 -0.57
C GLU A 235 -13.55 8.29 -1.74
N ALA A 236 -12.61 9.23 -1.86
CA ALA A 236 -12.56 10.18 -2.97
C ALA A 236 -12.48 9.47 -4.33
N GLY A 237 -11.63 8.44 -4.44
CA GLY A 237 -11.51 7.65 -5.66
C GLY A 237 -12.78 6.87 -5.99
N ILE A 238 -13.45 6.28 -4.99
CA ILE A 238 -14.74 5.59 -5.18
C ILE A 238 -15.79 6.57 -5.69
N ASP A 239 -15.97 7.70 -5.00
CA ASP A 239 -16.98 8.71 -5.35
C ASP A 239 -16.73 9.28 -6.74
N PHE A 240 -15.48 9.59 -7.06
CA PHE A 240 -15.10 10.16 -8.34
C PHE A 240 -15.25 9.18 -9.51
N LEU A 241 -14.86 7.90 -9.33
CA LEU A 241 -14.90 6.90 -10.39
C LEU A 241 -16.29 6.27 -10.58
N TYR A 242 -17.10 6.26 -9.51
CA TYR A 242 -18.44 5.70 -9.57
C TYR A 242 -19.34 6.53 -10.49
N GLY A 243 -19.87 5.89 -11.50
CA GLY A 243 -20.71 6.57 -12.51
C GLY A 243 -19.97 7.20 -13.69
N LYS A 244 -18.64 7.35 -13.64
CA LYS A 244 -17.84 7.84 -14.80
C LYS A 244 -17.96 6.95 -16.02
N SER A 245 -18.08 5.62 -15.82
CA SER A 245 -18.27 4.66 -16.90
C SER A 245 -19.38 3.65 -16.59
N LYS A 246 -20.21 3.35 -17.59
CA LYS A 246 -21.18 2.24 -17.52
C LYS A 246 -20.51 0.86 -17.40
N LYS A 247 -19.23 0.78 -17.75
CA LYS A 247 -18.42 -0.45 -17.64
C LYS A 247 -17.89 -0.67 -16.22
N GLY A 248 -18.05 0.32 -15.33
CA GLY A 248 -17.51 0.33 -13.97
C GLY A 248 -16.12 0.93 -13.89
N PHE A 249 -15.36 0.55 -12.86
CA PHE A 249 -14.01 1.07 -12.65
C PHE A 249 -13.03 0.01 -12.16
N PHE A 250 -11.75 0.30 -12.37
CA PHE A 250 -10.60 -0.33 -11.75
C PHE A 250 -9.90 0.68 -10.86
N MET A 251 -9.62 0.34 -9.61
CA MET A 251 -8.89 1.19 -8.68
C MET A 251 -7.79 0.40 -7.97
N MET A 252 -6.53 0.80 -8.17
CA MET A 252 -5.40 0.34 -7.37
C MET A 252 -5.17 1.31 -6.21
N VAL A 253 -4.96 0.76 -5.01
CA VAL A 253 -4.69 1.51 -3.78
C VAL A 253 -3.50 0.90 -3.07
N GLU A 254 -2.48 1.72 -2.83
CA GLU A 254 -1.25 1.29 -2.20
C GLU A 254 -1.06 1.88 -0.80
N GLY A 255 -0.75 1.01 0.17
CA GLY A 255 -0.22 1.39 1.47
C GLY A 255 1.31 1.40 1.45
N GLY A 256 1.92 2.35 0.74
CA GLY A 256 3.37 2.37 0.48
C GLY A 256 4.23 2.68 1.72
N LYS A 257 3.65 3.28 2.75
CA LYS A 257 4.39 3.66 3.97
C LYS A 257 4.59 2.49 4.95
N ILE A 258 3.94 1.34 4.74
CA ILE A 258 4.18 0.12 5.54
C ILE A 258 5.64 -0.33 5.32
N ASP A 259 6.10 -0.34 4.08
CA ASP A 259 7.47 -0.67 3.70
C ASP A 259 8.48 0.30 4.31
N TYR A 260 8.25 1.60 4.20
CA TYR A 260 9.16 2.63 4.72
C TYR A 260 9.33 2.53 6.25
N ALA A 261 8.27 2.26 6.98
CA ALA A 261 8.34 2.03 8.43
C ALA A 261 9.11 0.73 8.75
N SER A 262 8.90 -0.32 7.94
CA SER A 262 9.58 -1.61 8.08
C SER A 262 11.07 -1.54 7.77
N HIS A 263 11.48 -0.75 6.77
CA HIS A 263 12.88 -0.44 6.48
C HIS A 263 13.61 0.28 7.63
N ASN A 264 12.85 0.91 8.51
CA ASN A 264 13.38 1.55 9.71
C ASN A 264 13.26 0.68 10.98
N ASP A 265 12.74 -0.56 10.89
CA ASP A 265 12.39 -1.41 12.02
C ASP A 265 11.39 -0.74 13.00
N ASP A 266 10.64 0.26 12.55
CA ASP A 266 9.72 1.06 13.38
C ASP A 266 8.35 0.37 13.49
N ALA A 267 8.24 -0.58 14.41
CA ALA A 267 7.04 -1.41 14.56
C ALA A 267 5.79 -0.61 14.92
N ALA A 268 5.90 0.41 15.77
CA ALA A 268 4.76 1.23 16.17
C ALA A 268 4.20 2.01 14.98
N THR A 269 5.08 2.61 14.18
CA THR A 269 4.70 3.31 12.95
C THR A 269 4.13 2.33 11.92
N MET A 270 4.78 1.19 11.70
CA MET A 270 4.35 0.19 10.73
C MET A 270 2.94 -0.35 11.04
N PHE A 271 2.64 -0.66 12.31
CA PHE A 271 1.29 -1.11 12.68
C PHE A 271 0.23 -0.04 12.43
N GLN A 272 0.55 1.24 12.65
CA GLN A 272 -0.36 2.34 12.33
C GLN A 272 -0.60 2.48 10.82
N GLU A 273 0.42 2.24 9.99
CA GLU A 273 0.27 2.22 8.53
C GLU A 273 -0.61 1.07 8.05
N VAL A 274 -0.48 -0.13 8.63
CA VAL A 274 -1.37 -1.26 8.33
C VAL A 274 -2.81 -0.95 8.77
N LEU A 275 -3.01 -0.22 9.86
CA LEU A 275 -4.34 0.22 10.30
C LEU A 275 -4.96 1.25 9.35
N ASP A 276 -4.18 2.20 8.83
CA ASP A 276 -4.65 3.16 7.83
C ASP A 276 -5.01 2.45 6.50
N PHE A 277 -4.19 1.49 6.09
CA PHE A 277 -4.47 0.61 4.95
C PHE A 277 -5.76 -0.20 5.16
N ASN A 278 -5.98 -0.75 6.36
CA ASN A 278 -7.22 -1.45 6.69
C ASN A 278 -8.46 -0.54 6.60
N LYS A 279 -8.36 0.73 7.05
CA LYS A 279 -9.46 1.70 6.92
C LYS A 279 -9.79 2.01 5.46
N ALA A 280 -8.79 2.08 4.60
CA ALA A 280 -9.00 2.22 3.16
C ALA A 280 -9.74 1.01 2.55
N ILE A 281 -9.39 -0.19 3.01
CA ILE A 281 -10.11 -1.42 2.61
C ILE A 281 -11.52 -1.44 3.16
N GLU A 282 -11.77 -0.94 4.37
CA GLU A 282 -13.11 -0.80 4.95
C GLU A 282 -14.02 0.08 4.09
N ALA A 283 -13.52 1.20 3.54
CA ALA A 283 -14.26 2.04 2.61
C ALA A 283 -14.67 1.27 1.33
N ALA A 284 -13.75 0.50 0.76
CA ALA A 284 -14.06 -0.36 -0.39
C ALA A 284 -15.03 -1.51 -0.01
N TYR A 285 -14.92 -2.05 1.20
CA TYR A 285 -15.82 -3.08 1.69
C TYR A 285 -17.23 -2.53 1.91
N GLU A 286 -17.40 -1.30 2.37
CA GLU A 286 -18.70 -0.63 2.45
C GLU A 286 -19.34 -0.46 1.06
N PHE A 287 -18.54 -0.12 0.04
CA PHE A 287 -18.98 -0.10 -1.34
C PHE A 287 -19.38 -1.51 -1.82
N TYR A 288 -18.56 -2.51 -1.56
CA TYR A 288 -18.86 -3.92 -1.86
C TYR A 288 -20.19 -4.36 -1.24
N MET A 289 -20.49 -3.99 0.00
CA MET A 289 -21.75 -4.36 0.67
C MET A 289 -22.99 -3.86 -0.07
N LYS A 290 -22.87 -2.78 -0.85
CA LYS A 290 -23.94 -2.22 -1.69
C LYS A 290 -23.95 -2.83 -3.12
N HIS A 291 -22.84 -3.43 -3.56
CA HIS A 291 -22.62 -3.91 -4.93
C HIS A 291 -21.97 -5.30 -4.99
N LYS A 292 -22.42 -6.23 -4.14
CA LYS A 292 -21.76 -7.54 -3.90
C LYS A 292 -21.53 -8.38 -5.14
N ASP A 293 -22.53 -8.41 -6.03
CA ASP A 293 -22.51 -9.28 -7.22
C ASP A 293 -21.69 -8.69 -8.39
N GLU A 294 -21.23 -7.45 -8.25
CA GLU A 294 -20.51 -6.71 -9.29
C GLU A 294 -19.11 -6.26 -8.85
N THR A 295 -18.72 -6.49 -7.59
CA THR A 295 -17.46 -5.98 -7.03
C THR A 295 -16.51 -7.13 -6.71
N LEU A 296 -15.24 -6.94 -7.03
CA LEU A 296 -14.10 -7.75 -6.60
C LEU A 296 -13.15 -6.88 -5.79
N ILE A 297 -12.77 -7.32 -4.59
CA ILE A 297 -11.70 -6.73 -3.78
C ILE A 297 -10.60 -7.77 -3.63
N VAL A 298 -9.38 -7.42 -4.02
CA VAL A 298 -8.18 -8.23 -3.81
C VAL A 298 -7.18 -7.40 -3.00
N VAL A 299 -6.67 -7.98 -1.92
CA VAL A 299 -5.69 -7.37 -1.01
C VAL A 299 -4.47 -8.27 -0.96
N THR A 300 -3.29 -7.74 -1.24
CA THR A 300 -2.02 -8.47 -1.16
C THR A 300 -0.86 -7.53 -0.83
N ALA A 301 0.36 -8.00 -0.92
CA ALA A 301 1.58 -7.22 -0.85
C ALA A 301 2.48 -7.51 -2.05
N ASP A 302 3.42 -6.63 -2.31
CA ASP A 302 4.41 -6.82 -3.36
C ASP A 302 5.62 -7.64 -2.87
N HIS A 303 6.03 -7.50 -1.63
CA HIS A 303 7.03 -8.29 -0.90
C HIS A 303 6.84 -8.16 0.61
N GLU A 304 7.68 -8.81 1.37
CA GLU A 304 7.84 -8.57 2.80
C GLU A 304 9.09 -7.73 3.04
N THR A 305 9.07 -6.86 4.05
CA THR A 305 10.18 -6.01 4.44
C THR A 305 10.53 -6.19 5.92
N GLY A 306 11.82 -6.27 6.21
CA GLY A 306 12.37 -6.27 7.55
C GLY A 306 12.49 -7.64 8.21
N GLY A 307 11.73 -8.65 7.77
CA GLY A 307 11.72 -9.96 8.40
C GLY A 307 11.24 -9.90 9.86
N LEU A 308 10.08 -9.26 10.09
CA LEU A 308 9.53 -9.07 11.45
C LEU A 308 9.26 -10.40 12.15
N VAL A 309 9.82 -10.54 13.34
CA VAL A 309 9.62 -11.68 14.24
C VAL A 309 8.79 -11.26 15.45
N LEU A 310 7.66 -11.94 15.65
CA LEU A 310 6.79 -11.77 16.79
C LEU A 310 7.20 -12.75 17.89
N GLY A 311 7.75 -12.25 19.02
CA GLY A 311 8.12 -13.06 20.18
C GLY A 311 9.48 -13.78 20.06
N TYR A 312 10.57 -13.05 20.02
CA TYR A 312 11.92 -13.63 19.87
C TYR A 312 12.54 -14.15 21.19
N SER A 313 11.92 -13.90 22.32
CA SER A 313 12.49 -14.30 23.63
C SER A 313 12.17 -15.75 23.97
N SER A 314 12.95 -16.33 24.90
CA SER A 314 12.68 -17.68 25.45
C SER A 314 11.40 -17.78 26.30
N ALA A 315 10.72 -16.66 26.54
CA ALA A 315 9.56 -16.59 27.42
C ALA A 315 8.22 -16.88 26.70
N TYR A 316 8.21 -17.16 25.39
CA TYR A 316 7.00 -17.42 24.59
C TYR A 316 5.89 -16.37 24.81
N LYS A 317 6.21 -15.08 24.74
CA LYS A 317 5.28 -13.98 24.96
C LYS A 317 5.58 -12.78 24.09
N LEU A 318 4.60 -11.90 23.96
CA LEU A 318 4.67 -10.55 23.42
C LEU A 318 4.30 -9.53 24.50
N ASN A 319 4.64 -8.26 24.28
CA ASN A 319 4.25 -7.14 25.11
C ASN A 319 4.10 -5.91 24.22
N LEU A 320 3.11 -5.93 23.32
CA LEU A 320 2.91 -4.88 22.32
C LEU A 320 2.46 -3.54 22.92
N LYS A 321 1.97 -3.54 24.18
CA LYS A 321 1.73 -2.30 24.94
C LYS A 321 2.98 -1.44 25.10
N ALA A 322 4.17 -2.01 25.01
CA ALA A 322 5.40 -1.24 25.12
C ALA A 322 5.54 -0.20 24.02
N ILE A 323 5.11 -0.51 22.80
CA ILE A 323 5.20 0.39 21.62
C ILE A 323 4.05 1.40 21.55
N GLU A 324 2.98 1.26 22.33
CA GLU A 324 1.89 2.26 22.40
C GLU A 324 2.37 3.61 22.95
N LYS A 325 3.50 3.62 23.64
CA LYS A 325 4.10 4.84 24.18
C LYS A 325 4.68 5.75 23.10
N GLN A 326 5.00 5.20 21.93
CA GLN A 326 5.54 5.94 20.80
C GLN A 326 4.47 6.83 20.17
N LYS A 327 4.77 8.12 20.04
CA LYS A 327 3.86 9.15 19.53
C LYS A 327 4.35 9.80 18.24
N SER A 328 5.57 9.49 17.84
CA SER A 328 6.17 9.99 16.59
C SER A 328 6.94 8.87 15.91
N SER A 329 6.98 8.86 14.61
CA SER A 329 7.87 7.96 13.87
C SER A 329 9.34 8.22 14.22
N VAL A 330 10.18 7.22 14.01
CA VAL A 330 11.64 7.39 14.20
C VAL A 330 12.22 8.47 13.29
N VAL A 331 11.60 8.69 12.13
CA VAL A 331 11.97 9.74 11.17
C VAL A 331 11.64 11.11 11.75
N LYS A 332 10.40 11.32 12.21
CA LYS A 332 9.95 12.56 12.83
C LYS A 332 10.75 12.88 14.09
N MET A 333 11.05 11.87 14.90
CA MET A 333 11.89 12.04 16.10
C MET A 333 13.31 12.52 15.74
N THR A 334 13.87 11.97 14.64
CA THR A 334 15.16 12.43 14.14
C THR A 334 15.11 13.90 13.76
N ASP A 335 14.08 14.34 13.05
CA ASP A 335 13.89 15.76 12.65
C ASP A 335 13.73 16.68 13.86
N ILE A 336 12.97 16.25 14.88
CA ILE A 336 12.81 16.99 16.14
C ILE A 336 14.17 17.23 16.80
N LEU A 337 15.02 16.20 16.89
CA LEU A 337 16.35 16.34 17.48
C LEU A 337 17.25 17.24 16.63
N VAL A 338 17.22 17.10 15.30
CA VAL A 338 18.00 17.96 14.38
C VAL A 338 17.62 19.43 14.53
N ALA A 339 16.34 19.73 14.71
CA ALA A 339 15.84 21.11 14.87
C ALA A 339 16.39 21.81 16.13
N GLU A 340 16.74 21.07 17.19
CA GLU A 340 17.37 21.63 18.40
C GLU A 340 18.78 22.17 18.13
N LYS A 341 19.50 21.67 17.11
CA LYS A 341 20.89 22.04 16.73
C LYS A 341 21.92 21.86 17.85
N LYS A 342 21.60 22.27 19.06
CA LYS A 342 22.45 22.13 20.27
C LYS A 342 21.56 22.06 21.51
N ALA A 343 21.69 21.00 22.28
CA ALA A 343 20.93 20.80 23.50
C ALA A 343 21.78 20.13 24.59
N THR A 344 21.29 20.14 25.83
CA THR A 344 21.85 19.29 26.90
C THR A 344 21.36 17.85 26.73
N TRP A 345 22.11 16.89 27.24
CA TRP A 345 21.67 15.48 27.25
C TRP A 345 20.34 15.30 27.99
N GLY A 346 20.11 16.10 29.03
CA GLY A 346 18.82 16.10 29.74
C GLY A 346 17.66 16.53 28.85
N ARG A 347 17.85 17.56 27.99
CA ARG A 347 16.81 17.99 27.01
C ARG A 347 16.56 16.94 25.95
N ILE A 348 17.63 16.30 25.45
CA ILE A 348 17.51 15.22 24.44
C ILE A 348 16.68 14.06 25.00
N ASN A 349 17.01 13.62 26.25
CA ASN A 349 16.22 12.56 26.88
C ASN A 349 14.77 12.96 27.15
N ALA A 350 14.49 14.21 27.48
CA ALA A 350 13.13 14.69 27.66
C ALA A 350 12.33 14.64 26.36
N LEU A 351 12.95 15.01 25.24
CA LEU A 351 12.32 14.93 23.91
C LEU A 351 12.07 13.48 23.49
N LEU A 352 13.03 12.58 23.73
CA LEU A 352 12.86 11.15 23.47
C LEU A 352 11.74 10.55 24.32
N GLU A 353 11.69 10.85 25.62
CA GLU A 353 10.61 10.38 26.51
C GLU A 353 9.24 10.90 26.07
N GLU A 354 9.14 12.16 25.67
CA GLU A 354 7.89 12.80 25.23
C GLU A 354 7.35 12.16 23.96
N ASN A 355 8.22 11.89 22.96
CA ASN A 355 7.84 11.48 21.61
C ASN A 355 7.94 9.97 21.38
N MET A 356 8.89 9.29 22.05
CA MET A 356 9.10 7.85 21.90
C MET A 356 8.64 7.05 23.13
N GLY A 357 8.30 7.72 24.26
CA GLY A 357 7.94 7.06 25.52
C GLY A 357 9.09 6.30 26.19
N THR A 358 10.31 6.55 25.78
CA THR A 358 11.54 5.98 26.34
C THR A 358 12.75 6.88 26.02
N THR A 359 13.90 6.58 26.63
CA THR A 359 15.14 7.33 26.40
C THR A 359 16.20 6.46 25.73
N ALA A 360 17.16 7.08 25.06
CA ALA A 360 18.39 6.41 24.66
C ALA A 360 19.31 6.13 25.89
N ASP A 361 20.21 5.18 25.73
CA ASP A 361 21.17 4.80 26.82
C ASP A 361 22.35 5.80 26.85
N ILE A 362 22.04 7.05 27.22
CA ILE A 362 23.01 8.15 27.31
C ILE A 362 23.76 8.05 28.67
N LYS A 363 25.08 7.96 28.60
CA LYS A 363 25.97 7.86 29.78
C LYS A 363 26.50 9.20 30.25
N GLU A 364 26.34 10.25 29.48
CA GLU A 364 26.84 11.59 29.72
C GLU A 364 26.00 12.32 30.79
N GLU A 365 26.64 13.28 31.48
CA GLU A 365 25.94 14.10 32.48
C GLU A 365 24.85 14.98 31.83
N LYS A 366 23.70 15.08 32.51
CA LYS A 366 22.48 15.72 31.97
C LYS A 366 22.67 17.16 31.52
N ASP A 367 23.54 17.92 32.20
CA ASP A 367 23.75 19.36 31.94
C ASP A 367 24.79 19.66 30.87
N VAL A 368 25.51 18.65 30.39
CA VAL A 368 26.48 18.78 29.30
C VAL A 368 25.77 19.02 27.98
N LYS A 369 26.17 20.09 27.28
CA LYS A 369 25.64 20.44 25.95
C LYS A 369 26.40 19.73 24.85
N VAL A 370 25.64 19.22 23.86
CA VAL A 370 26.17 18.62 22.64
C VAL A 370 25.58 19.30 21.42
N THR A 371 26.36 19.37 20.34
CA THR A 371 25.86 19.75 19.02
C THR A 371 25.19 18.55 18.40
N ILE A 372 23.98 18.72 17.89
CA ILE A 372 23.17 17.66 17.30
C ILE A 372 23.22 17.81 15.79
N ASP A 373 23.95 16.92 15.14
CA ASP A 373 23.87 16.72 13.70
C ASP A 373 22.88 15.60 13.38
N TYR A 374 22.63 15.39 12.08
CA TYR A 374 21.71 14.34 11.63
C TYR A 374 22.11 12.93 12.09
N ASN A 375 23.41 12.62 12.09
CA ASN A 375 23.89 11.29 12.46
C ASN A 375 23.66 10.99 13.95
N LEU A 376 23.94 11.96 14.81
CA LEU A 376 23.68 11.83 16.25
C LEU A 376 22.17 11.72 16.51
N ALA A 377 21.37 12.60 15.91
CA ALA A 377 19.92 12.58 16.02
C ALA A 377 19.34 11.22 15.59
N LYS A 378 19.70 10.74 14.41
CA LYS A 378 19.30 9.43 13.90
C LYS A 378 19.71 8.31 14.84
N LYS A 379 20.96 8.28 15.30
CA LYS A 379 21.44 7.25 16.23
C LYS A 379 20.58 7.18 17.49
N LEU A 380 20.29 8.32 18.12
CA LEU A 380 19.53 8.38 19.37
C LEU A 380 18.05 7.99 19.17
N SER A 381 17.45 8.45 18.09
CA SER A 381 16.06 8.09 17.74
C SER A 381 15.91 6.59 17.48
N PHE A 382 16.81 6.01 16.70
CA PHE A 382 16.81 4.57 16.42
C PHE A 382 17.12 3.73 17.67
N GLU A 383 18.01 4.19 18.55
CA GLU A 383 18.32 3.52 19.82
C GLU A 383 17.08 3.46 20.72
N ALA A 384 16.34 4.56 20.85
CA ALA A 384 15.07 4.62 21.60
C ALA A 384 14.02 3.68 20.98
N MET A 385 13.82 3.73 19.68
CA MET A 385 12.87 2.85 18.96
C MET A 385 13.23 1.37 19.11
N HIS A 386 14.49 0.99 18.92
CA HIS A 386 14.93 -0.40 19.14
C HIS A 386 14.77 -0.87 20.60
N LYS A 387 14.88 0.05 21.57
CA LYS A 387 14.58 -0.27 22.96
C LYS A 387 13.11 -0.63 23.15
N LEU A 388 12.19 0.12 22.53
CA LEU A 388 10.75 -0.23 22.53
C LEU A 388 10.47 -1.57 21.86
N ASN A 389 11.08 -1.85 20.72
CA ASN A 389 10.96 -3.15 20.07
C ASN A 389 11.41 -4.30 20.98
N ARG A 390 12.55 -4.13 21.69
CA ARG A 390 13.02 -5.13 22.66
C ARG A 390 12.05 -5.30 23.83
N GLU A 391 11.49 -4.21 24.37
CA GLU A 391 10.47 -4.26 25.42
C GLU A 391 9.17 -4.95 24.94
N ALA A 392 8.81 -4.75 23.68
CA ALA A 392 7.67 -5.41 23.03
C ALA A 392 7.95 -6.87 22.67
N LEU A 393 9.20 -7.32 22.78
CA LEU A 393 9.68 -8.65 22.34
C LEU A 393 9.53 -8.87 20.84
N LEU A 394 9.71 -7.79 20.06
CA LEU A 394 9.81 -7.79 18.61
C LEU A 394 11.27 -7.79 18.18
N SER A 395 11.54 -8.45 17.06
CA SER A 395 12.85 -8.45 16.41
C SER A 395 12.70 -8.34 14.91
N TRP A 396 13.71 -7.77 14.26
CA TRP A 396 13.79 -7.62 12.82
C TRP A 396 15.05 -8.32 12.32
N ALA A 397 14.96 -8.97 11.18
CA ALA A 397 16.06 -9.72 10.61
C ALA A 397 16.95 -8.85 9.71
N SER A 398 16.40 -7.78 9.13
CA SER A 398 17.06 -6.97 8.10
C SER A 398 16.36 -5.62 7.97
N TYR A 399 17.09 -4.62 7.47
CA TYR A 399 16.52 -3.35 6.98
C TYR A 399 16.06 -3.43 5.52
N ASN A 400 15.99 -4.61 4.92
CA ASN A 400 15.69 -4.82 3.52
C ASN A 400 14.54 -5.81 3.34
N HIS A 401 14.15 -6.03 2.08
CA HIS A 401 13.13 -7.01 1.75
C HIS A 401 13.57 -8.44 2.07
N SER A 402 12.62 -9.31 2.31
CA SER A 402 12.84 -10.74 2.42
C SER A 402 12.11 -11.52 1.34
N GLY A 403 12.58 -12.75 1.04
CA GLY A 403 12.02 -13.63 0.02
C GLY A 403 10.89 -14.52 0.54
N THR A 404 10.19 -14.14 1.61
CA THR A 404 9.07 -14.93 2.14
C THR A 404 7.81 -14.77 1.29
N PHE A 405 6.85 -15.68 1.45
CA PHE A 405 5.52 -15.50 0.89
C PHE A 405 4.84 -14.26 1.48
N VAL A 406 4.00 -13.62 0.68
CA VAL A 406 3.06 -12.62 1.17
C VAL A 406 1.63 -13.17 1.14
N PRO A 407 0.72 -12.67 2.01
CA PRO A 407 -0.65 -13.13 2.03
C PRO A 407 -1.48 -12.45 0.93
N LEU A 408 -2.50 -13.16 0.46
CA LEU A 408 -3.57 -12.58 -0.35
C LEU A 408 -4.92 -12.88 0.29
N PHE A 409 -5.80 -11.89 0.26
CA PHE A 409 -7.19 -11.98 0.72
C PHE A 409 -8.11 -11.44 -0.37
N ALA A 410 -9.21 -12.15 -0.67
CA ALA A 410 -10.13 -11.72 -1.70
C ALA A 410 -11.59 -11.96 -1.31
N ILE A 411 -12.47 -11.06 -1.77
CA ILE A 411 -13.92 -11.16 -1.61
C ILE A 411 -14.63 -10.61 -2.84
N GLY A 412 -15.78 -11.17 -3.14
CA GLY A 412 -16.68 -10.70 -4.19
C GLY A 412 -16.67 -11.54 -5.44
N CYS A 413 -17.03 -10.94 -6.56
CA CYS A 413 -17.25 -11.62 -7.84
C CYS A 413 -15.96 -12.26 -8.37
N GLY A 414 -15.89 -13.59 -8.39
CA GLY A 414 -14.74 -14.38 -8.86
C GLY A 414 -13.60 -14.49 -7.83
N ALA A 415 -13.82 -14.08 -6.59
CA ALA A 415 -12.78 -14.13 -5.54
C ALA A 415 -12.33 -15.56 -5.20
N GLU A 416 -13.16 -16.57 -5.49
CA GLU A 416 -12.86 -17.98 -5.31
C GLU A 416 -11.68 -18.51 -6.16
N GLU A 417 -11.32 -17.79 -7.20
CA GLU A 417 -10.17 -18.14 -8.06
C GLU A 417 -8.82 -17.83 -7.38
N PHE A 418 -8.82 -17.00 -6.33
CA PHE A 418 -7.60 -16.65 -5.59
C PHE A 418 -7.42 -17.61 -4.40
N HIS A 419 -6.75 -18.73 -4.62
CA HIS A 419 -6.54 -19.76 -3.57
C HIS A 419 -5.21 -20.50 -3.72
N GLY A 420 -4.79 -21.16 -2.65
CA GLY A 420 -3.60 -22.02 -2.62
C GLY A 420 -2.28 -21.26 -2.58
N VAL A 421 -1.32 -21.68 -3.36
CA VAL A 421 -0.02 -21.00 -3.53
C VAL A 421 0.08 -20.59 -4.98
N ILE A 422 0.15 -19.29 -5.22
CA ILE A 422 0.19 -18.68 -6.54
C ILE A 422 1.41 -17.78 -6.69
N ASP A 423 1.75 -17.43 -7.90
CA ASP A 423 2.79 -16.43 -8.18
C ASP A 423 2.15 -15.04 -8.31
N ASN A 424 2.87 -13.97 -7.97
CA ASN A 424 2.33 -12.61 -8.10
C ASN A 424 1.93 -12.25 -9.53
N THR A 425 2.48 -12.94 -10.55
CA THR A 425 2.07 -12.79 -11.95
C THR A 425 0.70 -13.39 -12.25
N ASP A 426 0.21 -14.30 -11.42
CA ASP A 426 -1.08 -14.97 -11.66
C ASP A 426 -2.25 -14.07 -11.28
N ILE A 427 -2.05 -13.15 -10.31
CA ILE A 427 -3.12 -12.25 -9.84
C ILE A 427 -3.74 -11.42 -10.98
N PRO A 428 -2.97 -10.64 -11.77
CA PRO A 428 -3.56 -9.90 -12.89
C PRO A 428 -4.06 -10.80 -14.02
N LYS A 429 -3.52 -12.02 -14.19
CA LYS A 429 -4.03 -12.98 -15.18
C LYS A 429 -5.43 -13.46 -14.78
N ILE A 430 -5.62 -13.86 -13.52
CA ILE A 430 -6.93 -14.24 -12.97
C ILE A 430 -7.93 -13.08 -13.16
N MET A 431 -7.56 -11.84 -12.81
CA MET A 431 -8.43 -10.68 -13.00
C MET A 431 -8.81 -10.47 -14.49
N ARG A 432 -7.86 -10.66 -15.43
CA ARG A 432 -8.11 -10.57 -16.87
C ARG A 432 -9.13 -11.63 -17.34
N GLU A 433 -8.96 -12.86 -16.88
CA GLU A 433 -9.89 -13.96 -17.19
C GLU A 433 -11.29 -13.67 -16.65
N LEU A 434 -11.40 -13.28 -15.38
CA LEU A 434 -12.68 -12.92 -14.75
C LEU A 434 -13.39 -11.77 -15.47
N LYS A 435 -12.64 -10.79 -15.95
CA LYS A 435 -13.19 -9.62 -16.65
C LYS A 435 -13.41 -9.87 -18.14
N GLY A 436 -12.77 -10.89 -18.72
CA GLY A 436 -12.79 -11.14 -20.16
C GLY A 436 -12.00 -10.08 -20.94
N PHE A 437 -10.93 -9.55 -20.35
CA PHE A 437 -9.98 -8.73 -21.09
C PHE A 437 -9.21 -9.62 -22.06
N ASN A 438 -9.13 -9.20 -23.32
CA ASN A 438 -8.37 -9.94 -24.33
C ASN A 438 -6.89 -9.96 -23.90
N GLN A 439 -6.30 -11.16 -23.94
CA GLN A 439 -4.86 -11.37 -23.72
C GLN A 439 -4.04 -10.84 -24.89
#